data_ed7c8a5d2df3c2f37aaf64522b313cd1
#
_entry.id   ed7c8a5d2df3c2f37aaf64522b313cd1
#
_cell.length_a   1.000
_cell.length_b   1.000
_cell.length_c   1.000
_cell.angle_alpha   90.00
_cell.angle_beta   90.00
_cell.angle_gamma   90.00
#
_symmetry.space_group_name_H-M   'P 1'
#
loop_
_entity.id
_entity.type
_entity.pdbx_description
1 polymer ?
#
loop_
_entity_poly.entity_id
_entity_poly.type
_entity_poly.pdbx_seq_one_letter_code
_entity_poly.pdbx_strand_id
1 'polypeptide(L)'
;MKRLILIDFSWLYNRYYYVASYNISMSEGQLDIKEVLERMLLQFLTLVHRSYPSAKILMALDPSTSNLKNKAIFEGYKQNRNKEAKKEVYQHIVDIIKDLSSKLDSEVFYFIREKLYEADQLLAFTVKKFHKTHEIIIYSGDKDLLQLTSYPNTFIADKFEKGHFLIKTDEEIFQKFKNSKGEDFSRISTNKRDILKYRSLKGDPSDNLSSVFPRIKDKEIAEIIKNHWVDDQEEPLTEERIDKIIEDDLQFENPSLAEKLRNSKDVWLRNYKIMDLLHVDDMNIRRLK
;
A
#
# COMPACT_ATOMS: atom_id res chain seq x y z
N MET A 1 19.24 -15.36 7.20
CA MET A 1 17.77 -15.20 7.22
C MET A 1 17.25 -15.60 5.85
N LYS A 2 16.09 -16.25 5.76
CA LYS A 2 15.44 -16.53 4.46
C LYS A 2 14.97 -15.22 3.86
N ARG A 3 14.86 -15.13 2.52
CA ARG A 3 14.38 -13.91 1.84
C ARG A 3 13.02 -14.16 1.21
N LEU A 4 12.12 -13.17 1.34
CA LEU A 4 10.82 -13.15 0.74
C LEU A 4 10.65 -11.84 -0.06
N ILE A 5 10.33 -11.96 -1.33
CA ILE A 5 10.05 -10.81 -2.21
C ILE A 5 8.55 -10.74 -2.39
N LEU A 6 7.97 -9.63 -1.99
CA LEU A 6 6.54 -9.36 -2.08
C LEU A 6 6.30 -8.35 -3.20
N ILE A 7 5.48 -8.70 -4.17
CA ILE A 7 5.19 -7.86 -5.33
C ILE A 7 3.72 -7.48 -5.32
N ASP A 8 3.44 -6.19 -5.30
CA ASP A 8 2.13 -5.65 -5.66
C ASP A 8 1.95 -5.82 -7.18
N PHE A 9 1.23 -6.88 -7.55
CA PHE A 9 1.11 -7.23 -8.96
C PHE A 9 0.24 -6.26 -9.74
N SER A 10 -0.77 -5.68 -9.11
CA SER A 10 -1.62 -4.67 -9.76
C SER A 10 -0.82 -3.42 -10.11
N TRP A 11 0.05 -2.95 -9.20
CA TRP A 11 0.96 -1.85 -9.47
C TRP A 11 2.00 -2.21 -10.54
N LEU A 12 2.63 -3.38 -10.46
CA LEU A 12 3.61 -3.85 -11.43
C LEU A 12 3.01 -3.94 -12.82
N TYR A 13 1.81 -4.57 -12.95
CA TYR A 13 1.09 -4.67 -14.20
C TYR A 13 0.84 -3.30 -14.82
N ASN A 14 0.27 -2.36 -14.08
CA ASN A 14 -0.01 -1.02 -14.57
C ASN A 14 1.25 -0.32 -15.07
N ARG A 15 2.35 -0.41 -14.33
CA ARG A 15 3.64 0.16 -14.73
C ARG A 15 4.11 -0.40 -16.07
N TYR A 16 4.06 -1.72 -16.26
CA TYR A 16 4.47 -2.35 -17.51
C TYR A 16 3.48 -2.10 -18.65
N TYR A 17 2.19 -2.01 -18.33
CA TYR A 17 1.16 -1.67 -19.31
C TYR A 17 1.42 -0.31 -19.97
N TYR A 18 1.76 0.71 -19.20
CA TYR A 18 2.12 2.03 -19.78
C TYR A 18 3.35 1.96 -20.67
N VAL A 19 4.39 1.22 -20.26
CA VAL A 19 5.61 1.03 -21.07
C VAL A 19 5.30 0.25 -22.35
N ALA A 20 4.52 -0.84 -22.26
CA ALA A 20 4.13 -1.64 -23.41
C ALA A 20 3.26 -0.82 -24.39
N SER A 21 2.27 -0.09 -23.90
CA SER A 21 1.42 0.78 -24.71
C SER A 21 2.23 1.85 -25.46
N TYR A 22 3.21 2.46 -24.79
CA TYR A 22 4.13 3.40 -25.43
C TYR A 22 4.95 2.74 -26.53
N ASN A 23 5.55 1.58 -26.28
CA ASN A 23 6.35 0.85 -27.26
C ASN A 23 5.52 0.43 -28.48
N ILE A 24 4.28 0.00 -28.27
CA ILE A 24 3.35 -0.39 -29.36
C ILE A 24 2.99 0.84 -30.21
N SER A 25 2.70 1.98 -29.59
CA SER A 25 2.41 3.22 -30.32
C SER A 25 3.55 3.65 -31.24
N MET A 26 4.79 3.35 -30.84
CA MET A 26 5.99 3.65 -31.65
C MET A 26 6.28 2.60 -32.73
N SER A 27 5.67 1.41 -32.67
CA SER A 27 5.84 0.30 -33.63
C SER A 27 4.73 0.21 -34.67
N GLU A 28 3.95 1.27 -34.90
CA GLU A 28 2.82 1.31 -35.83
C GLU A 28 1.72 0.26 -35.58
N GLY A 29 1.59 -0.19 -34.33
CA GLY A 29 0.48 -1.02 -33.89
C GLY A 29 0.54 -2.50 -34.32
N GLN A 30 1.69 -3.01 -34.76
CA GLN A 30 1.85 -4.40 -35.20
C GLN A 30 1.96 -5.45 -34.07
N LEU A 31 2.07 -5.01 -32.80
CA LEU A 31 2.29 -5.90 -31.65
C LEU A 31 1.06 -6.03 -30.78
N ASP A 32 0.74 -7.27 -30.36
CA ASP A 32 -0.28 -7.53 -29.34
C ASP A 32 0.22 -7.10 -27.97
N ILE A 33 -0.53 -6.22 -27.31
CA ILE A 33 -0.20 -5.72 -25.98
C ILE A 33 -0.11 -6.83 -24.93
N LYS A 34 -0.93 -7.87 -25.05
CA LYS A 34 -0.89 -9.01 -24.11
C LYS A 34 0.44 -9.76 -24.21
N GLU A 35 0.88 -10.06 -25.43
CA GLU A 35 2.16 -10.76 -25.66
C GLU A 35 3.35 -9.93 -25.20
N VAL A 36 3.35 -8.62 -25.48
CA VAL A 36 4.41 -7.72 -25.02
C VAL A 36 4.47 -7.69 -23.50
N LEU A 37 3.34 -7.53 -22.83
CA LEU A 37 3.25 -7.49 -21.37
C LEU A 37 3.70 -8.80 -20.73
N GLU A 38 3.19 -9.91 -21.22
CA GLU A 38 3.56 -11.24 -20.71
C GLU A 38 5.08 -11.46 -20.81
N ARG A 39 5.67 -11.15 -21.97
CA ARG A 39 7.11 -11.25 -22.17
C ARG A 39 7.90 -10.36 -21.21
N MET A 40 7.48 -9.10 -21.03
CA MET A 40 8.14 -8.16 -20.13
C MET A 40 8.07 -8.62 -18.68
N LEU A 41 6.89 -9.07 -18.22
CA LEU A 41 6.69 -9.58 -16.88
C LEU A 41 7.48 -10.86 -16.62
N LEU A 42 7.47 -11.80 -17.58
CA LEU A 42 8.23 -13.05 -17.48
C LEU A 42 9.75 -12.76 -17.40
N GLN A 43 10.26 -11.86 -18.23
CA GLN A 43 11.66 -11.43 -18.20
C GLN A 43 12.02 -10.81 -16.84
N PHE A 44 11.18 -9.91 -16.33
CA PHE A 44 11.40 -9.29 -15.03
C PHE A 44 11.44 -10.33 -13.90
N LEU A 45 10.43 -11.20 -13.81
CA LEU A 45 10.35 -12.22 -12.77
C LEU A 45 11.51 -13.21 -12.85
N THR A 46 11.91 -13.62 -14.06
CA THR A 46 13.07 -14.48 -14.28
C THR A 46 14.36 -13.78 -13.82
N LEU A 47 14.51 -12.50 -14.11
CA LEU A 47 15.69 -11.72 -13.69
C LEU A 47 15.72 -11.56 -12.16
N VAL A 48 14.58 -11.30 -11.52
CA VAL A 48 14.47 -11.27 -10.05
C VAL A 48 14.89 -12.59 -9.45
N HIS A 49 14.39 -13.73 -9.98
CA HIS A 49 14.75 -15.05 -9.48
C HIS A 49 16.26 -15.33 -9.64
N ARG A 50 16.84 -14.98 -10.79
CA ARG A 50 18.30 -15.15 -11.01
C ARG A 50 19.13 -14.33 -10.05
N SER A 51 18.67 -13.12 -9.71
CA SER A 51 19.35 -12.23 -8.77
C SER A 51 19.19 -12.64 -7.31
N TYR A 52 18.08 -13.31 -7.01
CA TYR A 52 17.73 -13.77 -5.65
C TYR A 52 17.29 -15.25 -5.66
N PRO A 53 18.20 -16.20 -5.98
CA PRO A 53 17.83 -17.59 -6.28
C PRO A 53 17.24 -18.35 -5.08
N SER A 54 17.56 -17.93 -3.86
CA SER A 54 17.01 -18.53 -2.63
C SER A 54 15.73 -17.86 -2.12
N ALA A 55 15.27 -16.79 -2.77
CA ALA A 55 14.08 -16.08 -2.35
C ALA A 55 12.80 -16.78 -2.84
N LYS A 56 11.75 -16.74 -2.02
CA LYS A 56 10.38 -16.98 -2.49
C LYS A 56 9.79 -15.66 -2.96
N ILE A 57 9.05 -15.69 -4.07
CA ILE A 57 8.47 -14.51 -4.70
C ILE A 57 6.95 -14.64 -4.65
N LEU A 58 6.32 -13.74 -3.91
CA LEU A 58 4.88 -13.73 -3.72
C LEU A 58 4.28 -12.49 -4.39
N MET A 59 3.33 -12.70 -5.28
CA MET A 59 2.63 -11.67 -6.03
C MET A 59 1.18 -11.59 -5.57
N ALA A 60 0.81 -10.47 -4.97
CA ALA A 60 -0.55 -10.22 -4.50
C ALA A 60 -1.37 -9.49 -5.55
N LEU A 61 -2.63 -9.92 -5.69
CA LEU A 61 -3.58 -9.38 -6.64
C LEU A 61 -4.83 -8.86 -5.95
N ASP A 62 -5.33 -7.74 -6.45
CA ASP A 62 -6.66 -7.27 -6.09
C ASP A 62 -7.74 -8.26 -6.58
N PRO A 63 -8.81 -8.49 -5.82
CA PRO A 63 -9.94 -9.28 -6.29
C PRO A 63 -10.78 -8.50 -7.33
N SER A 64 -11.53 -9.25 -8.18
CA SER A 64 -12.47 -8.64 -9.12
C SER A 64 -13.57 -7.82 -8.42
N THR A 65 -13.98 -8.29 -7.24
CA THR A 65 -14.95 -7.64 -6.35
C THR A 65 -14.25 -6.83 -5.27
N SER A 66 -13.10 -6.23 -5.61
CA SER A 66 -12.27 -5.50 -4.68
C SER A 66 -13.07 -4.54 -3.80
N ASN A 67 -12.58 -4.33 -2.59
CA ASN A 67 -13.08 -3.34 -1.64
C ASN A 67 -14.34 -3.74 -0.86
N LEU A 68 -14.79 -5.00 -0.87
CA LEU A 68 -15.99 -5.38 -0.11
C LEU A 68 -15.83 -5.09 1.39
N LYS A 69 -14.66 -5.37 1.97
CA LYS A 69 -14.38 -5.06 3.38
C LYS A 69 -14.36 -3.55 3.61
N ASN A 70 -13.62 -2.81 2.81
CA ASN A 70 -13.50 -1.36 2.95
C ASN A 70 -14.81 -0.65 2.62
N LYS A 71 -15.61 -1.18 1.69
CA LYS A 71 -16.97 -0.66 1.40
C LYS A 71 -17.98 -0.94 2.51
N ALA A 72 -17.80 -2.01 3.29
CA ALA A 72 -18.61 -2.24 4.47
C ALA A 72 -18.34 -1.18 5.56
N ILE A 73 -17.12 -0.62 5.59
CA ILE A 73 -16.75 0.50 6.48
C ILE A 73 -17.24 1.84 5.89
N PHE A 74 -17.07 2.02 4.57
CA PHE A 74 -17.46 3.23 3.85
C PHE A 74 -17.91 2.93 2.43
N GLU A 75 -19.20 3.02 2.15
CA GLU A 75 -19.81 2.71 0.84
C GLU A 75 -19.18 3.53 -0.30
N GLY A 76 -18.81 4.79 -0.03
CA GLY A 76 -18.15 5.69 -0.98
C GLY A 76 -16.70 5.34 -1.33
N TYR A 77 -16.09 4.32 -0.70
CA TYR A 77 -14.70 3.96 -0.92
C TYR A 77 -14.43 3.60 -2.39
N LYS A 78 -13.46 4.28 -3.01
CA LYS A 78 -13.07 4.13 -4.43
C LYS A 78 -14.25 4.28 -5.42
N GLN A 79 -15.30 5.01 -5.04
CA GLN A 79 -16.50 5.18 -5.88
C GLN A 79 -16.22 6.05 -7.13
N ASN A 80 -15.22 6.92 -7.05
CA ASN A 80 -14.75 7.79 -8.13
C ASN A 80 -13.98 7.06 -9.25
N ARG A 81 -13.69 5.76 -9.09
CA ARG A 81 -12.95 4.96 -10.08
C ARG A 81 -13.89 4.38 -11.14
N ASN A 82 -13.48 4.40 -12.41
CA ASN A 82 -14.23 3.80 -13.53
C ASN A 82 -14.28 2.28 -13.37
N LYS A 83 -15.49 1.73 -13.21
CA LYS A 83 -15.74 0.29 -12.97
C LYS A 83 -15.56 -0.56 -14.23
N GLU A 84 -15.92 -0.05 -15.40
CA GLU A 84 -15.85 -0.80 -16.67
C GLU A 84 -14.40 -0.99 -17.09
N ALA A 85 -13.62 0.07 -17.15
CA ALA A 85 -12.19 0.00 -17.43
C ALA A 85 -11.46 -0.93 -16.44
N LYS A 86 -11.87 -0.94 -15.16
CA LYS A 86 -11.31 -1.85 -14.16
C LYS A 86 -11.61 -3.31 -14.47
N LYS A 87 -12.79 -3.64 -14.99
CA LYS A 87 -13.18 -5.02 -15.29
C LYS A 87 -12.37 -5.61 -16.46
N GLU A 88 -12.15 -4.83 -17.51
CA GLU A 88 -11.32 -5.22 -18.65
C GLU A 88 -9.87 -5.46 -18.24
N VAL A 89 -9.28 -4.50 -17.54
CA VAL A 89 -7.92 -4.63 -17.00
C VAL A 89 -7.78 -5.84 -16.10
N TYR A 90 -8.78 -6.09 -15.24
CA TYR A 90 -8.77 -7.25 -14.36
C TYR A 90 -8.78 -8.58 -15.13
N GLN A 91 -9.63 -8.72 -16.16
CA GLN A 91 -9.65 -9.94 -16.96
C GLN A 91 -8.31 -10.16 -17.67
N HIS A 92 -7.74 -9.12 -18.21
CA HIS A 92 -6.42 -9.15 -18.83
C HIS A 92 -5.31 -9.59 -17.85
N ILE A 93 -5.32 -9.06 -16.62
CA ILE A 93 -4.42 -9.50 -15.56
C ILE A 93 -4.57 -10.99 -15.28
N VAL A 94 -5.81 -11.49 -15.15
CA VAL A 94 -6.07 -12.91 -14.85
C VAL A 94 -5.53 -13.82 -15.97
N ASP A 95 -5.69 -13.43 -17.22
CA ASP A 95 -5.20 -14.22 -18.36
C ASP A 95 -3.66 -14.25 -18.40
N ILE A 96 -3.00 -13.12 -18.19
CA ILE A 96 -1.54 -13.06 -18.08
C ILE A 96 -1.02 -13.93 -16.92
N ILE A 97 -1.72 -13.93 -15.78
CA ILE A 97 -1.29 -14.76 -14.63
C ILE A 97 -1.38 -16.24 -14.95
N LYS A 98 -2.41 -16.69 -15.65
CA LYS A 98 -2.52 -18.09 -16.09
C LYS A 98 -1.33 -18.47 -16.95
N ASP A 99 -0.99 -17.61 -17.92
CA ASP A 99 0.12 -17.83 -18.84
C ASP A 99 1.47 -17.83 -18.10
N LEU A 100 1.69 -16.88 -17.18
CA LEU A 100 2.88 -16.83 -16.32
C LEU A 100 2.96 -18.05 -15.39
N SER A 101 1.86 -18.46 -14.77
CA SER A 101 1.84 -19.60 -13.84
C SER A 101 2.21 -20.92 -14.51
N SER A 102 1.98 -21.05 -15.83
CA SER A 102 2.39 -22.23 -16.61
C SER A 102 3.89 -22.25 -16.92
N LYS A 103 4.56 -21.09 -16.87
CA LYS A 103 5.96 -20.90 -17.29
C LYS A 103 6.92 -20.71 -16.11
N LEU A 104 6.41 -20.39 -14.94
CA LEU A 104 7.20 -20.09 -13.73
C LEU A 104 7.22 -21.30 -12.79
N ASP A 105 8.36 -21.50 -12.11
CA ASP A 105 8.49 -22.53 -11.09
C ASP A 105 7.54 -22.27 -9.91
N SER A 106 6.59 -23.15 -9.73
CA SER A 106 5.58 -23.06 -8.70
C SER A 106 6.10 -23.20 -7.27
N GLU A 107 7.32 -23.66 -7.08
CA GLU A 107 7.97 -23.72 -5.76
C GLU A 107 8.66 -22.41 -5.38
N VAL A 108 8.82 -21.50 -6.35
CA VAL A 108 9.46 -20.19 -6.17
C VAL A 108 8.43 -19.06 -6.25
N PHE A 109 7.53 -19.13 -7.20
CA PHE A 109 6.57 -18.07 -7.52
C PHE A 109 5.16 -18.39 -7.01
N TYR A 110 4.59 -17.47 -6.24
CA TYR A 110 3.28 -17.61 -5.61
C TYR A 110 2.38 -16.45 -6.01
N PHE A 111 1.28 -16.75 -6.70
CA PHE A 111 0.21 -15.77 -6.92
C PHE A 111 -0.85 -15.97 -5.85
N ILE A 112 -1.19 -14.90 -5.14
CA ILE A 112 -2.21 -14.93 -4.09
C ILE A 112 -3.30 -13.89 -4.36
N ARG A 113 -4.53 -14.27 -4.06
CA ARG A 113 -5.70 -13.42 -4.14
C ARG A 113 -6.77 -13.89 -3.17
N GLU A 114 -7.45 -12.95 -2.54
CA GLU A 114 -8.62 -13.21 -1.69
C GLU A 114 -9.80 -12.33 -2.11
N LYS A 115 -11.04 -12.83 -1.87
CA LYS A 115 -12.24 -12.12 -2.32
C LYS A 115 -12.52 -10.83 -1.54
N LEU A 116 -12.20 -10.82 -0.25
CA LEU A 116 -12.54 -9.74 0.67
C LEU A 116 -11.43 -8.70 0.84
N TYR A 117 -10.20 -9.06 0.49
CA TYR A 117 -9.00 -8.27 0.79
C TYR A 117 -8.33 -7.76 -0.48
N GLU A 118 -7.82 -6.54 -0.42
CA GLU A 118 -6.99 -5.96 -1.48
C GLU A 118 -5.56 -6.51 -1.43
N ALA A 119 -4.80 -6.31 -2.52
CA ALA A 119 -3.42 -6.78 -2.63
C ALA A 119 -2.53 -6.26 -1.49
N ASP A 120 -2.68 -4.99 -1.12
CA ASP A 120 -1.94 -4.34 -0.03
C ASP A 120 -2.18 -5.00 1.33
N GLN A 121 -3.43 -5.39 1.63
CA GLN A 121 -3.78 -6.12 2.85
C GLN A 121 -3.17 -7.54 2.87
N LEU A 122 -3.11 -8.21 1.72
CA LEU A 122 -2.44 -9.53 1.59
C LEU A 122 -0.93 -9.42 1.80
N LEU A 123 -0.30 -8.36 1.26
CA LEU A 123 1.10 -8.07 1.51
C LEU A 123 1.35 -7.75 2.99
N ALA A 124 0.50 -6.92 3.59
CA ALA A 124 0.57 -6.56 5.00
C ALA A 124 0.48 -7.78 5.93
N PHE A 125 -0.50 -8.67 5.69
CA PHE A 125 -0.61 -9.94 6.41
C PHE A 125 0.66 -10.78 6.29
N THR A 126 1.23 -10.85 5.09
CA THR A 126 2.46 -11.61 4.84
C THR A 126 3.64 -11.02 5.60
N VAL A 127 3.78 -9.69 5.62
CA VAL A 127 4.79 -9.00 6.43
C VAL A 127 4.61 -9.30 7.91
N LYS A 128 3.41 -9.08 8.46
CA LYS A 128 3.07 -9.36 9.86
C LYS A 128 3.48 -10.78 10.29
N LYS A 129 3.24 -11.75 9.42
CA LYS A 129 3.51 -13.17 9.69
C LYS A 129 5.00 -13.54 9.63
N PHE A 130 5.77 -12.92 8.74
CA PHE A 130 7.11 -13.40 8.39
C PHE A 130 8.27 -12.47 8.75
N HIS A 131 8.05 -11.20 9.11
CA HIS A 131 9.11 -10.22 9.37
C HIS A 131 10.13 -10.63 10.44
N LYS A 132 9.75 -11.49 11.39
CA LYS A 132 10.65 -12.00 12.45
C LYS A 132 11.61 -13.07 11.95
N THR A 133 11.29 -13.76 10.87
CA THR A 133 12.03 -14.93 10.36
C THR A 133 12.62 -14.75 8.97
N HIS A 134 12.15 -13.73 8.24
CA HIS A 134 12.53 -13.45 6.86
C HIS A 134 12.98 -12.00 6.70
N GLU A 135 13.94 -11.79 5.82
CA GLU A 135 14.19 -10.50 5.20
C GLU A 135 13.13 -10.30 4.10
N ILE A 136 12.35 -9.24 4.18
CA ILE A 136 11.22 -8.99 3.29
C ILE A 136 11.52 -7.76 2.44
N ILE A 137 11.43 -7.91 1.11
CA ILE A 137 11.50 -6.79 0.17
C ILE A 137 10.13 -6.64 -0.49
N ILE A 138 9.46 -5.52 -0.26
CA ILE A 138 8.20 -5.15 -0.93
C ILE A 138 8.55 -4.39 -2.20
N TYR A 139 8.04 -4.82 -3.36
CA TYR A 139 8.20 -4.14 -4.63
C TYR A 139 6.88 -3.48 -5.05
N SER A 140 6.76 -2.20 -4.75
CA SER A 140 5.60 -1.36 -5.07
C SER A 140 5.95 0.13 -4.99
N GLY A 141 5.21 0.95 -5.72
CA GLY A 141 5.22 2.41 -5.59
C GLY A 141 4.07 2.97 -4.75
N ASP A 142 3.23 2.10 -4.20
CA ASP A 142 2.10 2.52 -3.36
C ASP A 142 2.60 3.11 -2.03
N LYS A 143 2.06 4.28 -1.69
CA LYS A 143 2.43 4.99 -0.47
C LYS A 143 1.89 4.32 0.80
N ASP A 144 0.78 3.59 0.69
CA ASP A 144 0.17 2.95 1.84
C ASP A 144 1.02 1.80 2.36
N LEU A 145 1.75 1.11 1.48
CA LEU A 145 2.69 0.06 1.85
C LEU A 145 3.94 0.58 2.59
N LEU A 146 4.23 1.89 2.55
CA LEU A 146 5.37 2.47 3.26
C LEU A 146 5.28 2.28 4.79
N GLN A 147 4.07 2.22 5.35
CA GLN A 147 3.87 1.95 6.78
C GLN A 147 4.43 0.59 7.21
N LEU A 148 4.46 -0.40 6.30
CA LEU A 148 4.97 -1.74 6.58
C LEU A 148 6.47 -1.78 6.83
N THR A 149 7.22 -0.75 6.41
CA THR A 149 8.65 -0.63 6.71
C THR A 149 8.93 -0.32 8.18
N SER A 150 7.89 -0.10 9.01
CA SER A 150 8.01 -0.05 10.46
C SER A 150 8.26 -1.43 11.10
N TYR A 151 7.94 -2.52 10.41
CA TYR A 151 8.30 -3.86 10.86
C TYR A 151 9.79 -4.13 10.64
N PRO A 152 10.48 -4.76 11.60
CA PRO A 152 11.89 -5.13 11.42
C PRO A 152 12.07 -6.05 10.21
N ASN A 153 13.25 -5.97 9.60
CA ASN A 153 13.63 -6.76 8.41
C ASN A 153 12.71 -6.56 7.18
N THR A 154 11.95 -5.47 7.13
CA THR A 154 11.03 -5.16 6.03
C THR A 154 11.49 -3.90 5.31
N PHE A 155 11.69 -4.05 4.01
CA PHE A 155 12.21 -3.02 3.11
C PHE A 155 11.26 -2.82 1.95
N ILE A 156 11.30 -1.64 1.33
CA ILE A 156 10.50 -1.32 0.14
C ILE A 156 11.36 -0.76 -0.98
N ALA A 157 11.02 -1.11 -2.21
CA ALA A 157 11.63 -0.59 -3.43
C ALA A 157 10.55 -0.34 -4.48
N ASP A 158 10.74 0.67 -5.32
CA ASP A 158 9.92 0.92 -6.52
C ASP A 158 10.76 0.84 -7.82
N LYS A 159 12.05 0.48 -7.70
CA LYS A 159 12.97 0.28 -8.80
C LYS A 159 13.75 -1.01 -8.66
N PHE A 160 14.00 -1.65 -9.80
CA PHE A 160 14.86 -2.80 -9.92
C PHE A 160 15.84 -2.54 -11.06
N GLU A 161 17.12 -2.41 -10.76
CA GLU A 161 18.16 -2.03 -11.71
C GLU A 161 19.41 -2.88 -11.50
N LYS A 162 20.04 -3.28 -12.59
CA LYS A 162 21.30 -4.07 -12.58
C LYS A 162 21.23 -5.33 -11.70
N GLY A 163 20.05 -5.97 -11.63
CA GLY A 163 19.84 -7.17 -10.82
C GLY A 163 19.55 -6.91 -9.34
N HIS A 164 19.32 -5.67 -8.91
CA HIS A 164 19.07 -5.34 -7.51
C HIS A 164 17.84 -4.47 -7.33
N PHE A 165 17.08 -4.72 -6.25
CA PHE A 165 16.08 -3.77 -5.78
C PHE A 165 16.77 -2.56 -5.15
N LEU A 166 16.42 -1.37 -5.60
CA LEU A 166 16.88 -0.12 -4.98
C LEU A 166 16.03 0.15 -3.75
N ILE A 167 16.50 -0.31 -2.60
CA ILE A 167 15.81 -0.14 -1.32
C ILE A 167 15.76 1.34 -0.96
N LYS A 168 14.56 1.81 -0.61
CA LYS A 168 14.37 3.19 -0.16
C LYS A 168 14.95 3.40 1.23
N THR A 169 15.69 4.49 1.37
CA THR A 169 16.09 5.01 2.68
C THR A 169 14.89 5.60 3.42
N ASP A 170 15.01 5.80 4.73
CA ASP A 170 13.97 6.44 5.53
C ASP A 170 13.67 7.87 5.03
N GLU A 171 14.69 8.60 4.57
CA GLU A 171 14.52 9.91 3.96
C GLU A 171 13.67 9.83 2.68
N GLU A 172 13.96 8.89 1.78
CA GLU A 172 13.18 8.69 0.55
C GLU A 172 11.74 8.27 0.84
N ILE A 173 11.49 7.50 1.92
CA ILE A 173 10.15 7.15 2.38
C ILE A 173 9.41 8.41 2.81
N PHE A 174 10.00 9.22 3.66
CA PHE A 174 9.37 10.46 4.17
C PHE A 174 9.17 11.52 3.07
N GLN A 175 10.06 11.59 2.09
CA GLN A 175 9.91 12.49 0.94
C GLN A 175 8.68 12.17 0.07
N LYS A 176 8.12 10.97 0.12
CA LYS A 176 6.87 10.62 -0.60
C LYS A 176 5.64 11.41 -0.10
N PHE A 177 5.70 11.99 1.08
CA PHE A 177 4.62 12.76 1.71
C PHE A 177 4.90 14.27 1.73
N LYS A 178 5.55 14.80 0.68
CA LYS A 178 5.75 16.25 0.54
C LYS A 178 4.43 16.98 0.41
N ASN A 179 4.31 18.09 1.14
CA ASN A 179 3.19 19.02 0.97
C ASN A 179 3.38 19.92 -0.27
N SER A 180 2.41 20.80 -0.53
CA SER A 180 2.46 21.76 -1.65
C SER A 180 3.64 22.75 -1.59
N LYS A 181 4.30 22.89 -0.43
CA LYS A 181 5.49 23.74 -0.21
C LYS A 181 6.79 22.94 -0.35
N GLY A 182 6.73 21.66 -0.68
CA GLY A 182 7.91 20.79 -0.78
C GLY A 182 8.46 20.30 0.55
N GLU A 183 7.79 20.60 1.67
CA GLU A 183 8.16 20.10 3.01
C GLU A 183 7.76 18.63 3.12
N ASP A 184 8.69 17.79 3.55
CA ASP A 184 8.47 16.36 3.67
C ASP A 184 7.96 15.95 5.08
N PHE A 185 7.58 14.68 5.19
CA PHE A 185 7.02 14.11 6.42
C PHE A 185 8.02 14.09 7.58
N SER A 186 9.33 14.18 7.35
CA SER A 186 10.34 14.18 8.42
C SER A 186 10.17 15.33 9.41
N ARG A 187 9.52 16.43 8.98
CA ARG A 187 9.14 17.55 9.85
C ARG A 187 7.99 17.21 10.78
N ILE A 188 7.17 16.23 10.42
CA ILE A 188 6.04 15.78 11.22
C ILE A 188 6.50 14.69 12.18
N SER A 189 7.15 13.66 11.67
CA SER A 189 7.69 12.56 12.46
C SER A 189 8.86 11.88 11.76
N THR A 190 9.70 11.21 12.54
CA THR A 190 10.76 10.30 12.08
C THR A 190 10.39 8.83 12.32
N ASN A 191 9.21 8.56 12.89
CA ASN A 191 8.70 7.22 13.11
C ASN A 191 7.83 6.78 11.92
N LYS A 192 8.18 5.67 11.27
CA LYS A 192 7.44 5.13 10.11
C LYS A 192 6.01 4.67 10.47
N ARG A 193 5.74 4.31 11.72
CA ARG A 193 4.38 4.01 12.19
C ARG A 193 3.45 5.21 12.12
N ASP A 194 3.98 6.42 12.26
CA ASP A 194 3.18 7.63 12.17
C ASP A 194 2.70 7.95 10.74
N ILE A 195 3.18 7.22 9.74
CA ILE A 195 2.65 7.29 8.36
C ILE A 195 1.15 6.96 8.35
N LEU A 196 0.73 5.92 9.07
CA LEU A 196 -0.69 5.58 9.20
C LEU A 196 -1.46 6.68 9.92
N LYS A 197 -0.92 7.23 11.00
CA LYS A 197 -1.53 8.35 11.73
C LYS A 197 -1.74 9.56 10.82
N TYR A 198 -0.69 9.95 10.10
CA TYR A 198 -0.76 11.05 9.14
C TYR A 198 -1.81 10.81 8.05
N ARG A 199 -1.78 9.63 7.43
CA ARG A 199 -2.70 9.27 6.36
C ARG A 199 -4.15 9.26 6.82
N SER A 200 -4.45 8.74 8.00
CA SER A 200 -5.81 8.70 8.54
C SER A 200 -6.40 10.10 8.81
N LEU A 201 -5.56 11.05 9.23
CA LEU A 201 -5.95 12.46 9.44
C LEU A 201 -6.06 13.22 8.12
N LYS A 202 -5.11 13.01 7.21
CA LYS A 202 -5.03 13.71 5.92
C LYS A 202 -6.08 13.24 4.91
N GLY A 203 -6.48 11.98 4.98
CA GLY A 203 -7.31 11.33 3.99
C GLY A 203 -6.58 10.99 2.69
N ASP A 204 -7.30 10.41 1.72
CA ASP A 204 -6.83 10.12 0.38
C ASP A 204 -7.93 10.39 -0.66
N PRO A 205 -7.88 11.52 -1.39
CA PRO A 205 -8.85 11.83 -2.43
C PRO A 205 -8.90 10.79 -3.55
N SER A 206 -7.79 10.08 -3.84
CA SER A 206 -7.75 9.04 -4.87
C SER A 206 -8.63 7.83 -4.51
N ASP A 207 -8.85 7.61 -3.23
CA ASP A 207 -9.71 6.56 -2.67
C ASP A 207 -11.07 7.10 -2.18
N ASN A 208 -11.36 8.36 -2.48
CA ASN A 208 -12.55 9.06 -2.03
C ASN A 208 -12.63 9.20 -0.49
N LEU A 209 -11.48 9.28 0.18
CA LEU A 209 -11.39 9.50 1.61
C LEU A 209 -11.05 10.96 1.89
N SER A 210 -12.01 11.68 2.46
CA SER A 210 -11.80 13.08 2.87
C SER A 210 -10.80 13.15 4.02
N SER A 211 -10.12 14.30 4.16
CA SER A 211 -9.41 14.62 5.42
C SER A 211 -10.38 14.64 6.60
N VAL A 212 -9.87 14.45 7.81
CA VAL A 212 -10.66 14.40 9.05
C VAL A 212 -11.57 15.62 9.19
N PHE A 213 -11.09 16.80 8.84
CA PHE A 213 -11.91 18.00 8.61
C PHE A 213 -11.34 18.81 7.44
N PRO A 214 -12.16 19.69 6.83
CA PRO A 214 -11.74 20.46 5.66
C PRO A 214 -10.50 21.32 5.94
N ARG A 215 -9.51 21.24 5.02
CA ARG A 215 -8.29 22.06 5.04
C ARG A 215 -7.40 21.86 6.26
N ILE A 216 -7.42 20.69 6.89
CA ILE A 216 -6.45 20.37 7.95
C ILE A 216 -5.03 20.64 7.45
N LYS A 217 -4.25 21.36 8.24
CA LYS A 217 -2.86 21.72 7.91
C LYS A 217 -1.90 20.67 8.43
N ASP A 218 -0.77 20.49 7.75
CA ASP A 218 0.27 19.57 8.20
C ASP A 218 0.83 19.95 9.58
N LYS A 219 0.82 21.26 9.93
CA LYS A 219 1.17 21.74 11.28
C LYS A 219 0.20 21.18 12.34
N GLU A 220 -1.12 21.19 12.07
CA GLU A 220 -2.13 20.65 12.98
C GLU A 220 -1.99 19.13 13.11
N ILE A 221 -1.71 18.43 12.01
CA ILE A 221 -1.43 16.99 12.04
C ILE A 221 -0.16 16.68 12.86
N ALA A 222 0.90 17.48 12.69
CA ALA A 222 2.14 17.32 13.45
C ALA A 222 1.92 17.52 14.95
N GLU A 223 1.11 18.50 15.33
CA GLU A 223 0.72 18.75 16.73
C GLU A 223 0.00 17.52 17.30
N ILE A 224 -1.02 16.99 16.59
CA ILE A 224 -1.75 15.82 17.03
C ILE A 224 -0.83 14.62 17.23
N ILE A 225 0.02 14.33 16.25
CA ILE A 225 0.91 13.15 16.30
C ILE A 225 1.96 13.27 17.40
N LYS A 226 2.58 14.43 17.57
CA LYS A 226 3.69 14.62 18.51
C LYS A 226 3.27 14.77 19.96
N ASN A 227 2.16 15.45 20.20
CA ASN A 227 1.76 15.86 21.53
C ASN A 227 0.61 15.05 22.11
N HIS A 228 -0.29 14.56 21.25
CA HIS A 228 -1.54 13.96 21.71
C HIS A 228 -1.68 12.48 21.31
N TRP A 229 -1.03 12.05 20.24
CA TRP A 229 -1.07 10.65 19.78
C TRP A 229 0.31 10.00 19.86
N VAL A 230 0.91 10.04 21.04
CA VAL A 230 2.34 9.70 21.29
C VAL A 230 2.58 8.20 21.47
N ASP A 231 1.57 7.40 21.73
CA ASP A 231 1.73 5.99 22.08
C ASP A 231 2.37 5.12 20.98
N ASP A 232 3.21 4.21 21.40
CA ASP A 232 3.92 3.23 20.55
C ASP A 232 3.00 2.10 20.13
N GLN A 233 1.98 2.39 19.39
CA GLN A 233 0.86 1.57 19.03
C GLN A 233 1.19 0.16 18.57
N GLU A 234 1.06 -0.79 19.48
CA GLU A 234 0.82 -2.19 19.15
C GLU A 234 -0.69 -2.46 18.96
N GLU A 235 -1.56 -1.52 19.31
CA GLU A 235 -3.02 -1.65 19.26
C GLU A 235 -3.66 -0.73 18.22
N PRO A 236 -4.73 -1.18 17.54
CA PRO A 236 -5.46 -0.36 16.57
C PRO A 236 -6.16 0.83 17.24
N LEU A 237 -6.42 1.88 16.45
CA LEU A 237 -7.18 3.04 16.90
C LEU A 237 -8.64 2.66 17.15
N THR A 238 -9.13 2.98 18.35
CA THR A 238 -10.54 2.83 18.75
C THR A 238 -11.16 4.19 19.02
N GLU A 239 -12.47 4.24 19.14
CA GLU A 239 -13.20 5.45 19.51
C GLU A 239 -12.77 5.98 20.88
N GLU A 240 -12.61 5.08 21.87
CA GLU A 240 -12.13 5.42 23.21
C GLU A 240 -10.72 6.03 23.18
N ARG A 241 -9.86 5.56 22.28
CA ARG A 241 -8.52 6.14 22.12
C ARG A 241 -8.58 7.52 21.47
N ILE A 242 -9.45 7.72 20.49
CA ILE A 242 -9.71 9.05 19.92
C ILE A 242 -10.18 10.01 21.01
N ASP A 243 -11.10 9.55 21.87
CA ASP A 243 -11.57 10.37 22.99
C ASP A 243 -10.44 10.79 23.93
N LYS A 244 -9.60 9.84 24.33
CA LYS A 244 -8.41 10.15 25.16
C LYS A 244 -7.45 11.15 24.50
N ILE A 245 -7.23 11.03 23.16
CA ILE A 245 -6.38 11.98 22.42
C ILE A 245 -6.99 13.39 22.44
N ILE A 246 -8.30 13.51 22.49
CA ILE A 246 -9.02 14.78 22.42
C ILE A 246 -9.33 15.35 23.82
N GLU A 247 -9.42 14.50 24.86
CA GLU A 247 -9.80 14.91 26.23
C GLU A 247 -8.83 15.92 26.86
N ASP A 248 -7.58 15.92 26.41
CA ASP A 248 -6.56 16.85 26.92
C ASP A 248 -6.62 18.22 26.21
N ASP A 249 -7.82 18.82 26.21
CA ASP A 249 -8.12 20.11 25.55
C ASP A 249 -7.15 21.24 25.92
N LEU A 250 -6.65 21.23 27.15
CA LEU A 250 -5.79 22.27 27.70
C LEU A 250 -4.37 22.25 27.11
N GLN A 251 -4.00 21.13 26.44
CA GLN A 251 -2.68 20.96 25.85
C GLN A 251 -2.63 21.30 24.34
N PHE A 252 -3.78 21.47 23.66
CA PHE A 252 -3.78 21.91 22.28
C PHE A 252 -3.38 23.38 22.17
N GLU A 253 -2.38 23.68 21.33
CA GLU A 253 -1.99 25.07 21.02
C GLU A 253 -3.18 25.90 20.50
N ASN A 254 -4.12 25.21 19.82
CA ASN A 254 -5.33 25.80 19.30
C ASN A 254 -6.56 25.04 19.83
N PRO A 255 -7.32 25.60 20.80
CA PRO A 255 -8.52 24.95 21.37
C PRO A 255 -9.58 24.58 20.32
N SER A 256 -9.67 25.33 19.20
CA SER A 256 -10.59 24.99 18.12
C SER A 256 -10.20 23.70 17.40
N LEU A 257 -8.98 23.21 17.54
CA LEU A 257 -8.53 21.95 16.93
C LEU A 257 -9.19 20.75 17.61
N ALA A 258 -9.23 20.73 18.94
CA ALA A 258 -9.89 19.67 19.70
C ALA A 258 -11.39 19.60 19.38
N GLU A 259 -12.07 20.74 19.27
CA GLU A 259 -13.50 20.79 18.90
C GLU A 259 -13.73 20.22 17.48
N LYS A 260 -12.88 20.60 16.50
CA LYS A 260 -12.96 20.06 15.13
C LYS A 260 -12.75 18.54 15.11
N LEU A 261 -11.79 18.02 15.90
CA LEU A 261 -11.55 16.58 16.00
C LEU A 261 -12.74 15.84 16.62
N ARG A 262 -13.36 16.40 17.69
CA ARG A 262 -14.59 15.81 18.27
C ARG A 262 -15.70 15.68 17.26
N ASN A 263 -15.91 16.72 16.45
CA ASN A 263 -16.95 16.74 15.42
C ASN A 263 -16.66 15.85 14.21
N SER A 264 -15.46 15.24 14.16
CA SER A 264 -14.98 14.47 13.01
C SER A 264 -14.44 13.09 13.38
N LYS A 265 -14.74 12.59 14.58
CA LYS A 265 -14.28 11.28 15.07
C LYS A 265 -14.58 10.14 14.11
N ASP A 266 -15.82 10.09 13.60
CA ASP A 266 -16.27 9.04 12.68
C ASP A 266 -15.44 9.01 11.40
N VAL A 267 -15.12 10.20 10.87
CA VAL A 267 -14.27 10.33 9.68
C VAL A 267 -12.86 9.85 9.96
N TRP A 268 -12.30 10.20 11.12
CA TRP A 268 -10.97 9.77 11.52
C TRP A 268 -10.89 8.25 11.71
N LEU A 269 -11.80 7.69 12.50
CA LEU A 269 -11.85 6.24 12.76
C LEU A 269 -12.08 5.44 11.47
N ARG A 270 -12.97 5.92 10.59
CA ARG A 270 -13.22 5.35 9.27
C ARG A 270 -11.95 5.31 8.42
N ASN A 271 -11.28 6.45 8.28
CA ASN A 271 -10.07 6.55 7.48
C ASN A 271 -8.98 5.64 8.03
N TYR A 272 -8.79 5.64 9.35
CA TYR A 272 -7.83 4.76 10.01
C TYR A 272 -8.11 3.30 9.69
N LYS A 273 -9.33 2.80 9.92
CA LYS A 273 -9.72 1.40 9.67
C LYS A 273 -9.52 0.96 8.22
N ILE A 274 -9.71 1.87 7.26
CA ILE A 274 -9.52 1.58 5.83
C ILE A 274 -8.04 1.52 5.46
N MET A 275 -7.22 2.42 6.01
CA MET A 275 -5.80 2.60 5.66
C MET A 275 -4.87 1.74 6.51
N ASP A 276 -5.37 1.08 7.56
CA ASP A 276 -4.56 0.32 8.49
C ASP A 276 -4.07 -0.99 7.88
N LEU A 277 -2.78 -1.03 7.60
CA LEU A 277 -2.06 -2.22 7.17
C LEU A 277 -1.18 -2.81 8.28
N LEU A 278 -1.11 -2.17 9.46
CA LEU A 278 -0.33 -2.66 10.60
C LEU A 278 -1.11 -3.69 11.44
N HIS A 279 -2.45 -3.55 11.48
CA HIS A 279 -3.34 -4.38 12.30
C HIS A 279 -4.28 -5.24 11.44
N VAL A 280 -3.79 -5.73 10.31
CA VAL A 280 -4.59 -6.62 9.45
C VAL A 280 -5.01 -7.90 10.19
N ASP A 281 -6.23 -8.37 9.91
CA ASP A 281 -6.75 -9.61 10.48
C ASP A 281 -5.94 -10.82 10.05
N ASP A 282 -6.04 -11.91 10.81
CA ASP A 282 -5.51 -13.19 10.37
C ASP A 282 -6.33 -13.72 9.20
N MET A 283 -5.64 -14.04 8.11
CA MET A 283 -6.24 -14.44 6.85
C MET A 283 -5.90 -15.88 6.50
N ASN A 284 -6.87 -16.60 5.98
CA ASN A 284 -6.63 -17.91 5.36
C ASN A 284 -6.36 -17.71 3.86
N ILE A 285 -5.14 -17.34 3.54
CA ILE A 285 -4.74 -17.03 2.16
C ILE A 285 -4.66 -18.31 1.33
N ARG A 286 -5.39 -18.34 0.22
CA ARG A 286 -5.34 -19.40 -0.77
C ARG A 286 -4.41 -19.01 -1.92
N ARG A 287 -3.56 -19.96 -2.29
CA ARG A 287 -2.73 -19.83 -3.49
C ARG A 287 -3.64 -19.95 -4.73
N LEU A 288 -3.40 -19.09 -5.73
CA LEU A 288 -3.94 -19.28 -7.07
C LEU A 288 -3.16 -20.42 -7.74
N LYS A 289 -3.87 -21.43 -8.20
CA LYS A 289 -3.33 -22.54 -8.98
C LYS A 289 -3.38 -22.20 -10.46
#